data_ebbc847bef758604d0b7c78a519e2b44
#
_entry.id   ebbc847bef758604d0b7c78a519e2b44
#
_cell.length_a   1.000
_cell.length_b   1.000
_cell.length_c   1.000
_cell.angle_alpha   90.00
_cell.angle_beta   90.00
_cell.angle_gamma   90.00
#
_symmetry.space_group_name_H-M   'P 1'
#
loop_
_entity.id
_entity.type
_entity.pdbx_description
1 polymer ?
#
loop_
_entity_poly.entity_id
_entity_poly.type
_entity_poly.pdbx_seq_one_letter_code
_entity_poly.pdbx_strand_id
1 'polypeptide(L)'
;MASDKTIITCAKKYYDVVSILKNLEETHVLVESLGDWKRGEVISHFCNMCLKDFPAIRLDNTETVYTQLIALLRCNALIFLPRWGVPEIIANEFCTRTHNSLATALNKNRDGMPVSTMILALEGTVKFEEYLVNRFEPDEVTDVKNKKFKGLISSAFEPYLNMCLLEEDANIRESIARSIEDETWSLEENAQFAILASGTDILYYLNVSLNHCSKLGSIQLLSDLHIIFRKYIESYADTLMTHVSTGFQQQDLKTICLIANTVNLWHNRCEQFQTSFMTKTNTDTKISFDSEITRFITIRSRCVELLATLTCSELTKSFQNMTHNQWITQGDVHDESEYVTSIISIVKEKCAPMIQQYLDACPENQVSLYPAYCTAFTKKFSKLLIENVYMCKKIGESGSIQLLLDVSCLHTMMQQLTCVGDAKLTDDVQTDMKYIEHILKISAAPINMIIETYRNVFPSGTTKDLARIIDLRGVSRGERNMILETFTGTAAQQKSTIVHHLTGMFGDIASVVKK
;
A
#
# COMPACT_ATOMS: atom_id res chain seq x y z
N MET A 1 14.94 -29.20 -39.82
CA MET A 1 15.33 -30.36 -40.69
C MET A 1 16.84 -30.57 -40.83
N ALA A 2 17.69 -29.53 -40.92
CA ALA A 2 19.16 -29.73 -40.90
C ALA A 2 19.72 -30.12 -39.52
N SER A 3 19.11 -29.66 -38.43
CA SER A 3 19.48 -29.93 -37.04
C SER A 3 19.30 -31.42 -36.66
N ASP A 4 18.23 -32.07 -37.13
CA ASP A 4 17.92 -33.46 -36.75
C ASP A 4 18.93 -34.46 -37.39
N LYS A 5 19.37 -34.18 -38.60
CA LYS A 5 20.38 -35.06 -39.26
C LYS A 5 21.74 -35.01 -38.55
N THR A 6 22.15 -33.86 -38.04
CA THR A 6 23.40 -33.70 -37.31
C THR A 6 23.35 -34.40 -35.95
N ILE A 7 22.23 -34.26 -35.24
CA ILE A 7 21.98 -34.97 -33.97
C ILE A 7 21.98 -36.48 -34.17
N ILE A 8 21.31 -36.97 -35.21
CA ILE A 8 21.25 -38.40 -35.54
C ILE A 8 22.62 -38.95 -35.94
N THR A 9 23.43 -38.16 -36.64
CA THR A 9 24.79 -38.61 -37.09
C THR A 9 25.75 -38.62 -35.90
N CYS A 10 25.71 -37.65 -35.00
CA CYS A 10 26.49 -37.69 -33.76
C CYS A 10 26.03 -38.87 -32.87
N ALA A 11 24.75 -39.07 -32.70
CA ALA A 11 24.22 -40.20 -31.93
C ALA A 11 24.64 -41.57 -32.51
N LYS A 12 24.67 -41.74 -33.83
CA LYS A 12 25.15 -42.99 -34.47
C LYS A 12 26.63 -43.22 -34.21
N LYS A 13 27.51 -42.23 -34.40
CA LYS A 13 28.95 -42.36 -34.12
C LYS A 13 29.19 -42.78 -32.64
N TYR A 14 28.45 -42.19 -31.72
CA TYR A 14 28.55 -42.56 -30.31
C TYR A 14 27.95 -43.92 -30.01
N TYR A 15 26.91 -44.35 -30.73
CA TYR A 15 26.28 -45.65 -30.55
C TYR A 15 27.23 -46.80 -30.91
N ASP A 16 28.08 -46.63 -31.93
CA ASP A 16 29.13 -47.60 -32.33
C ASP A 16 30.20 -47.73 -31.24
N VAL A 17 30.63 -46.61 -30.65
CA VAL A 17 31.56 -46.63 -29.49
C VAL A 17 30.93 -47.25 -28.24
N VAL A 18 29.65 -46.99 -27.99
CA VAL A 18 28.89 -47.59 -26.90
C VAL A 18 28.75 -49.07 -27.02
N SER A 19 28.49 -49.57 -28.24
CA SER A 19 28.42 -51.02 -28.53
C SER A 19 29.73 -51.73 -28.24
N ILE A 20 30.87 -51.14 -28.59
CA ILE A 20 32.20 -51.63 -28.31
C ILE A 20 32.52 -51.65 -26.82
N LEU A 21 32.13 -50.61 -26.06
CA LEU A 21 32.39 -50.52 -24.62
C LEU A 21 31.45 -51.40 -23.77
N LYS A 22 30.22 -51.66 -24.21
CA LYS A 22 29.26 -52.56 -23.52
C LYS A 22 29.71 -54.03 -23.51
N ASN A 23 30.54 -54.43 -24.47
CA ASN A 23 31.12 -55.77 -24.54
C ASN A 23 32.36 -55.95 -23.67
N LEU A 24 32.74 -54.93 -22.86
CA LEU A 24 34.01 -54.93 -22.12
C LEU A 24 33.78 -54.75 -20.60
N GLU A 25 32.86 -55.53 -19.99
CA GLU A 25 32.81 -55.59 -18.50
C GLU A 25 34.19 -55.90 -17.90
N GLU A 26 34.98 -56.72 -18.56
CA GLU A 26 36.37 -56.99 -18.20
C GLU A 26 37.27 -55.76 -18.20
N THR A 27 37.01 -54.78 -19.10
CA THR A 27 37.79 -53.55 -19.16
C THR A 27 37.52 -52.61 -17.98
N HIS A 28 36.31 -52.55 -17.47
CA HIS A 28 35.99 -51.76 -16.27
C HIS A 28 36.75 -52.32 -15.06
N VAL A 29 36.76 -53.66 -14.92
CA VAL A 29 37.49 -54.33 -13.84
C VAL A 29 38.99 -54.10 -13.95
N LEU A 30 39.54 -54.12 -15.19
CA LEU A 30 40.94 -53.83 -15.45
C LEU A 30 41.30 -52.41 -15.08
N VAL A 31 40.51 -51.42 -15.51
CA VAL A 31 40.75 -49.99 -15.20
C VAL A 31 40.69 -49.74 -13.71
N GLU A 32 39.75 -50.35 -12.99
CA GLU A 32 39.67 -50.25 -11.52
C GLU A 32 40.88 -50.88 -10.84
N SER A 33 41.39 -52.04 -11.33
CA SER A 33 42.58 -52.68 -10.79
C SER A 33 43.88 -51.83 -10.96
N LEU A 34 43.90 -50.92 -11.95
CA LEU A 34 45.00 -50.00 -12.18
C LEU A 34 44.99 -48.76 -11.31
N GLY A 35 43.92 -48.59 -10.51
CA GLY A 35 43.75 -47.52 -9.52
C GLY A 35 43.13 -46.21 -10.05
N ASP A 36 42.81 -45.32 -9.10
CA ASP A 36 42.03 -44.10 -9.35
C ASP A 36 42.67 -43.16 -10.38
N TRP A 37 44.01 -43.14 -10.46
CA TRP A 37 44.74 -42.31 -11.42
C TRP A 37 44.44 -42.70 -12.86
N LYS A 38 44.49 -44.01 -13.19
CA LYS A 38 44.19 -44.49 -14.54
C LYS A 38 42.70 -44.33 -14.87
N ARG A 39 41.82 -44.55 -13.92
CA ARG A 39 40.39 -44.25 -14.09
C ARG A 39 40.15 -42.80 -14.46
N GLY A 40 40.76 -41.84 -13.74
CA GLY A 40 40.70 -40.42 -14.04
C GLY A 40 41.21 -40.04 -15.43
N GLU A 41 42.29 -40.68 -15.87
CA GLU A 41 42.86 -40.48 -17.22
C GLU A 41 41.92 -40.93 -18.33
N VAL A 42 41.30 -42.11 -18.18
CA VAL A 42 40.30 -42.64 -19.12
C VAL A 42 39.07 -41.75 -19.21
N ILE A 43 38.52 -41.32 -18.04
CA ILE A 43 37.37 -40.43 -17.98
C ILE A 43 37.69 -39.08 -18.64
N SER A 44 38.85 -38.50 -18.31
CA SER A 44 39.26 -37.20 -18.88
C SER A 44 39.42 -37.28 -20.41
N HIS A 45 40.04 -38.36 -20.92
CA HIS A 45 40.17 -38.56 -22.37
C HIS A 45 38.80 -38.70 -23.03
N PHE A 46 37.88 -39.46 -22.43
CA PHE A 46 36.53 -39.65 -22.94
C PHE A 46 35.74 -38.32 -22.94
N CYS A 47 35.77 -37.54 -21.84
CA CYS A 47 35.16 -36.21 -21.77
C CYS A 47 35.68 -35.30 -22.88
N ASN A 48 37.00 -35.27 -23.11
CA ASN A 48 37.60 -34.47 -24.16
C ASN A 48 37.12 -34.90 -25.56
N MET A 49 37.01 -36.21 -25.81
CA MET A 49 36.46 -36.71 -27.08
C MET A 49 35.00 -36.32 -27.27
N CYS A 50 34.17 -36.47 -26.23
CA CYS A 50 32.75 -36.11 -26.26
C CYS A 50 32.54 -34.61 -26.53
N LEU A 51 33.36 -33.76 -25.93
CA LEU A 51 33.20 -32.31 -25.99
C LEU A 51 34.00 -31.65 -27.14
N LYS A 52 34.83 -32.39 -27.86
CA LYS A 52 35.66 -31.87 -28.95
C LYS A 52 34.84 -31.35 -30.12
N ASP A 53 33.76 -32.03 -30.46
CA ASP A 53 32.93 -31.74 -31.63
C ASP A 53 31.73 -30.82 -31.28
N PHE A 54 31.65 -30.34 -30.01
CA PHE A 54 30.62 -29.38 -29.63
C PHE A 54 30.82 -28.04 -30.35
N PRO A 55 29.77 -27.46 -30.93
CA PRO A 55 29.86 -26.16 -31.57
C PRO A 55 30.29 -25.09 -30.56
N ALA A 56 31.07 -24.14 -31.03
CA ALA A 56 31.40 -22.97 -30.22
C ALA A 56 30.11 -22.29 -29.77
N ILE A 57 29.97 -22.13 -28.45
CA ILE A 57 28.78 -21.51 -27.88
C ILE A 57 28.80 -20.00 -28.17
N ARG A 58 27.65 -19.49 -28.60
CA ARG A 58 27.37 -18.08 -28.85
C ARG A 58 26.01 -17.77 -28.21
N LEU A 59 25.74 -16.50 -28.02
CA LEU A 59 24.51 -16.05 -27.39
C LEU A 59 23.24 -16.46 -28.17
N ASP A 60 23.34 -16.57 -29.49
CA ASP A 60 22.24 -16.94 -30.38
C ASP A 60 21.99 -18.45 -30.51
N ASN A 61 22.88 -19.30 -29.98
CA ASN A 61 22.78 -20.75 -30.12
C ASN A 61 22.78 -21.53 -28.79
N THR A 62 22.69 -20.86 -27.65
CA THR A 62 22.78 -21.45 -26.32
C THR A 62 21.80 -22.60 -26.12
N GLU A 63 20.51 -22.40 -26.44
CA GLU A 63 19.48 -23.41 -26.31
C GLU A 63 19.75 -24.67 -27.11
N THR A 64 20.24 -24.52 -28.36
CA THR A 64 20.60 -25.65 -29.22
C THR A 64 21.75 -26.45 -28.62
N VAL A 65 22.77 -25.78 -28.12
CA VAL A 65 23.96 -26.41 -27.54
C VAL A 65 23.60 -27.13 -26.23
N TYR A 66 22.77 -26.56 -25.39
CA TYR A 66 22.28 -27.20 -24.15
C TYR A 66 21.43 -28.45 -24.43
N THR A 67 20.57 -28.38 -25.46
CA THR A 67 19.78 -29.53 -25.88
C THR A 67 20.67 -30.69 -26.38
N GLN A 68 21.75 -30.37 -27.09
CA GLN A 68 22.73 -31.39 -27.55
C GLN A 68 23.45 -32.05 -26.36
N LEU A 69 23.84 -31.28 -25.33
CA LEU A 69 24.45 -31.85 -24.13
C LEU A 69 23.47 -32.75 -23.38
N ILE A 70 22.23 -32.32 -23.22
CA ILE A 70 21.18 -33.13 -22.55
C ILE A 70 21.03 -34.49 -23.24
N ALA A 71 21.03 -34.52 -24.58
CA ALA A 71 21.00 -35.75 -25.38
C ALA A 71 22.24 -36.60 -25.13
N LEU A 72 23.43 -35.99 -25.13
CA LEU A 72 24.70 -36.67 -24.85
C LEU A 72 24.71 -37.30 -23.45
N LEU A 73 24.27 -36.57 -22.42
CA LEU A 73 24.20 -37.06 -21.04
C LEU A 73 23.25 -38.26 -20.89
N ARG A 74 22.14 -38.28 -21.64
CA ARG A 74 21.20 -39.41 -21.66
C ARG A 74 21.84 -40.65 -22.28
N CYS A 75 22.57 -40.50 -23.39
CA CYS A 75 23.23 -41.62 -24.05
C CYS A 75 24.37 -42.19 -23.20
N ASN A 76 25.16 -41.36 -22.55
CA ASN A 76 26.36 -41.79 -21.83
C ASN A 76 26.08 -42.38 -20.44
N ALA A 77 24.89 -42.19 -19.89
CA ALA A 77 24.47 -42.74 -18.58
C ALA A 77 24.50 -44.29 -18.55
N LEU A 78 24.52 -44.94 -19.71
CA LEU A 78 24.49 -46.41 -19.86
C LEU A 78 25.85 -47.04 -20.17
N ILE A 79 26.90 -46.23 -20.39
CA ILE A 79 28.22 -46.70 -20.85
C ILE A 79 29.11 -47.09 -19.66
N PHE A 80 29.18 -46.24 -18.68
CA PHE A 80 30.07 -46.38 -17.53
C PHE A 80 29.33 -46.86 -16.27
N LEU A 81 30.09 -47.45 -15.36
CA LEU A 81 29.53 -47.83 -14.05
C LEU A 81 29.03 -46.56 -13.36
N PRO A 82 27.82 -46.62 -12.77
CA PRO A 82 27.21 -45.44 -12.11
C PRO A 82 28.12 -44.78 -11.06
N ARG A 83 28.89 -45.57 -10.31
CA ARG A 83 29.83 -45.12 -9.28
C ARG A 83 31.00 -44.27 -9.81
N TRP A 84 31.24 -44.27 -11.16
CA TRP A 84 32.27 -43.43 -11.76
C TRP A 84 31.78 -41.98 -11.97
N GLY A 85 30.50 -41.71 -11.94
CA GLY A 85 29.92 -40.36 -12.05
C GLY A 85 30.23 -39.68 -13.38
N VAL A 86 30.51 -40.42 -14.45
CA VAL A 86 30.97 -39.88 -15.75
C VAL A 86 30.00 -38.82 -16.32
N PRO A 87 28.66 -39.02 -16.32
CA PRO A 87 27.73 -37.99 -16.78
C PRO A 87 27.85 -36.66 -16.02
N GLU A 88 28.08 -36.67 -14.72
CA GLU A 88 28.28 -35.48 -13.90
C GLU A 88 29.60 -34.79 -14.23
N ILE A 89 30.67 -35.57 -14.43
CA ILE A 89 32.00 -35.04 -14.84
C ILE A 89 31.94 -34.38 -16.21
N ILE A 90 31.25 -35.00 -17.19
CA ILE A 90 30.99 -34.40 -18.50
C ILE A 90 30.24 -33.08 -18.38
N ALA A 91 29.16 -33.06 -17.57
CA ALA A 91 28.35 -31.85 -17.33
C ALA A 91 29.20 -30.73 -16.73
N ASN A 92 30.03 -31.03 -15.73
CA ASN A 92 30.89 -30.05 -15.09
C ASN A 92 31.95 -29.48 -16.03
N GLU A 93 32.62 -30.32 -16.80
CA GLU A 93 33.62 -29.90 -17.80
C GLU A 93 32.98 -29.06 -18.91
N PHE A 94 31.78 -29.47 -19.39
CA PHE A 94 31.01 -28.67 -20.34
C PHE A 94 30.66 -27.30 -19.79
N CYS A 95 30.14 -27.21 -18.54
CA CYS A 95 29.80 -25.94 -17.91
C CYS A 95 31.02 -25.02 -17.82
N THR A 96 32.18 -25.55 -17.42
CA THR A 96 33.42 -24.77 -17.31
C THR A 96 33.86 -24.22 -18.69
N ARG A 97 33.83 -25.05 -19.73
CA ARG A 97 34.16 -24.62 -21.11
C ARG A 97 33.17 -23.59 -21.65
N THR A 98 31.89 -23.81 -21.39
CA THR A 98 30.78 -22.91 -21.77
C THR A 98 30.89 -21.56 -21.10
N HIS A 99 31.15 -21.54 -19.79
CA HIS A 99 31.39 -20.30 -19.02
C HIS A 99 32.50 -19.46 -19.69
N ASN A 100 33.69 -20.08 -19.95
CA ASN A 100 34.82 -19.37 -20.52
C ASN A 100 34.53 -18.86 -21.97
N SER A 101 33.81 -19.65 -22.75
CA SER A 101 33.42 -19.26 -24.10
C SER A 101 32.41 -18.12 -24.12
N LEU A 102 31.39 -18.16 -23.24
CA LEU A 102 30.42 -17.09 -23.08
C LEU A 102 31.07 -15.82 -22.55
N ALA A 103 31.91 -15.91 -21.53
CA ALA A 103 32.64 -14.75 -21.00
C ALA A 103 33.48 -14.06 -22.09
N THR A 104 34.12 -14.87 -22.96
CA THR A 104 34.89 -14.36 -24.11
C THR A 104 33.99 -13.70 -25.15
N ALA A 105 32.84 -14.32 -25.46
CA ALA A 105 31.88 -13.81 -26.45
C ALA A 105 31.22 -12.50 -25.95
N LEU A 106 30.86 -12.42 -24.67
CA LEU A 106 30.29 -11.24 -24.02
C LEU A 106 31.30 -10.08 -24.04
N ASN A 107 32.56 -10.33 -23.67
CA ASN A 107 33.61 -9.31 -23.72
C ASN A 107 33.85 -8.76 -25.13
N LYS A 108 33.85 -9.64 -26.14
CA LYS A 108 34.09 -9.24 -27.51
C LYS A 108 32.98 -8.38 -28.11
N ASN A 109 31.75 -8.58 -27.68
CA ASN A 109 30.56 -7.93 -28.23
C ASN A 109 29.96 -6.84 -27.32
N ARG A 110 30.72 -6.34 -26.34
CA ARG A 110 30.26 -5.44 -25.28
C ARG A 110 29.49 -4.23 -25.79
N ASP A 111 29.93 -3.61 -26.86
CA ASP A 111 29.40 -2.30 -27.33
C ASP A 111 28.35 -2.41 -28.45
N GLY A 112 27.98 -3.61 -28.87
CA GLY A 112 27.06 -3.78 -30.03
C GLY A 112 26.02 -4.89 -29.87
N MET A 113 25.92 -5.50 -28.71
CA MET A 113 25.01 -6.62 -28.49
C MET A 113 23.61 -6.13 -28.04
N PRO A 114 22.52 -6.61 -28.70
CA PRO A 114 21.19 -6.36 -28.24
C PRO A 114 20.99 -7.00 -26.85
N VAL A 115 20.54 -6.21 -25.85
CA VAL A 115 20.32 -6.68 -24.49
C VAL A 115 19.28 -7.82 -24.44
N SER A 116 18.28 -7.78 -25.33
CA SER A 116 17.29 -8.85 -25.49
C SER A 116 17.91 -10.21 -25.81
N THR A 117 18.95 -10.26 -26.70
CA THR A 117 19.65 -11.50 -27.01
C THR A 117 20.43 -12.04 -25.80
N MET A 118 21.06 -11.16 -25.05
CA MET A 118 21.76 -11.51 -23.81
C MET A 118 20.80 -12.08 -22.77
N ILE A 119 19.64 -11.45 -22.57
CA ILE A 119 18.61 -11.90 -21.64
C ILE A 119 18.11 -13.30 -22.01
N LEU A 120 17.78 -13.54 -23.28
CA LEU A 120 17.33 -14.85 -23.75
C LEU A 120 18.40 -15.93 -23.53
N ALA A 121 19.68 -15.61 -23.81
CA ALA A 121 20.79 -16.52 -23.54
C ALA A 121 20.94 -16.82 -22.04
N LEU A 122 20.81 -15.83 -21.17
CA LEU A 122 20.88 -15.99 -19.73
C LEU A 122 19.68 -16.81 -19.20
N GLU A 123 18.45 -16.51 -19.62
CA GLU A 123 17.27 -17.32 -19.26
C GLU A 123 17.44 -18.80 -19.64
N GLY A 124 17.91 -19.06 -20.86
CA GLY A 124 18.21 -20.40 -21.34
C GLY A 124 19.30 -21.09 -20.50
N THR A 125 20.31 -20.33 -20.09
CA THR A 125 21.40 -20.83 -19.24
C THR A 125 20.92 -21.17 -17.83
N VAL A 126 20.14 -20.32 -17.19
CA VAL A 126 19.57 -20.57 -15.85
C VAL A 126 18.66 -21.80 -15.86
N LYS A 127 17.78 -21.94 -16.85
CA LYS A 127 16.94 -23.15 -17.02
C LYS A 127 17.78 -24.43 -17.21
N PHE A 128 18.88 -24.31 -17.92
CA PHE A 128 19.79 -25.45 -18.12
C PHE A 128 20.52 -25.81 -16.82
N GLU A 129 21.00 -24.85 -16.06
CA GLU A 129 21.60 -25.09 -14.73
C GLU A 129 20.60 -25.73 -13.76
N GLU A 130 19.34 -25.27 -13.73
CA GLU A 130 18.26 -25.89 -12.96
C GLU A 130 18.02 -27.36 -13.37
N TYR A 131 18.06 -27.65 -14.68
CA TYR A 131 17.98 -29.04 -15.15
C TYR A 131 19.13 -29.90 -14.62
N LEU A 132 20.38 -29.39 -14.62
CA LEU A 132 21.53 -30.11 -14.09
C LEU A 132 21.45 -30.33 -12.59
N VAL A 133 21.02 -29.31 -11.83
CA VAL A 133 20.76 -29.41 -10.40
C VAL A 133 19.73 -30.50 -10.10
N ASN A 134 18.58 -30.48 -10.78
CA ASN A 134 17.53 -31.47 -10.57
C ASN A 134 17.95 -32.89 -10.96
N ARG A 135 18.88 -33.02 -11.90
CA ARG A 135 19.38 -34.31 -12.37
C ARG A 135 20.45 -34.94 -11.48
N PHE A 136 21.37 -34.14 -10.97
CA PHE A 136 22.55 -34.62 -10.25
C PHE A 136 22.52 -34.35 -8.76
N GLU A 137 21.64 -33.45 -8.30
CA GLU A 137 21.50 -33.02 -6.90
C GLU A 137 20.04 -33.05 -6.44
N PRO A 138 19.29 -34.21 -6.65
CA PRO A 138 17.84 -34.22 -6.39
C PRO A 138 17.45 -34.16 -4.92
N ASP A 139 18.37 -34.42 -3.98
CA ASP A 139 18.04 -34.52 -2.57
C ASP A 139 18.32 -33.26 -1.75
N GLU A 140 17.35 -32.96 -0.94
CA GLU A 140 17.11 -32.09 0.20
C GLU A 140 18.30 -31.60 1.05
N VAL A 141 19.40 -31.22 0.45
CA VAL A 141 20.36 -30.40 1.18
C VAL A 141 19.77 -28.99 1.24
N THR A 142 19.31 -28.62 2.41
CA THR A 142 18.58 -27.43 2.80
C THR A 142 19.28 -26.08 2.49
N ASP A 143 20.36 -26.07 1.76
CA ASP A 143 21.10 -24.87 1.42
C ASP A 143 21.18 -24.67 -0.10
N VAL A 144 20.18 -23.95 -0.63
CA VAL A 144 20.08 -23.60 -2.06
C VAL A 144 21.32 -22.86 -2.59
N LYS A 145 22.15 -22.30 -1.69
CA LYS A 145 23.37 -21.55 -2.03
C LYS A 145 24.57 -22.44 -2.38
N ASN A 146 24.55 -23.72 -1.99
CA ASN A 146 25.70 -24.62 -2.15
C ASN A 146 25.55 -25.68 -3.26
N LYS A 147 24.57 -25.52 -4.16
CA LYS A 147 24.41 -26.47 -5.26
C LYS A 147 25.48 -26.26 -6.34
N LYS A 148 26.22 -27.32 -6.65
CA LYS A 148 27.41 -27.33 -7.51
C LYS A 148 27.18 -26.77 -8.93
N PHE A 149 26.02 -27.02 -9.54
CA PHE A 149 25.71 -26.59 -10.91
C PHE A 149 25.02 -25.23 -10.98
N LYS A 150 24.59 -24.66 -9.85
CA LYS A 150 23.92 -23.35 -9.83
C LYS A 150 24.95 -22.22 -9.97
N GLY A 151 24.77 -21.36 -10.93
CA GLY A 151 25.67 -20.21 -11.17
C GLY A 151 26.96 -20.56 -11.93
N LEU A 152 27.17 -21.84 -12.31
CA LEU A 152 28.43 -22.29 -12.91
C LEU A 152 28.70 -21.69 -14.30
N ILE A 153 27.62 -21.49 -15.07
CA ILE A 153 27.69 -20.85 -16.40
C ILE A 153 27.18 -19.42 -16.34
N SER A 154 26.03 -19.23 -15.62
CA SER A 154 25.33 -17.94 -15.57
C SER A 154 26.14 -16.83 -14.90
N SER A 155 27.12 -17.17 -14.06
CA SER A 155 28.07 -16.19 -13.50
C SER A 155 28.86 -15.43 -14.56
N ALA A 156 29.03 -15.96 -15.78
CA ALA A 156 29.64 -15.26 -16.89
C ALA A 156 28.89 -13.98 -17.31
N PHE A 157 27.57 -13.91 -17.00
CA PHE A 157 26.74 -12.77 -17.33
C PHE A 157 26.72 -11.69 -16.22
N GLU A 158 27.17 -11.99 -15.00
CA GLU A 158 27.11 -11.06 -13.87
C GLU A 158 27.68 -9.66 -14.18
N PRO A 159 28.84 -9.49 -14.88
CA PRO A 159 29.35 -8.16 -15.19
C PRO A 159 28.45 -7.34 -16.14
N TYR A 160 27.50 -7.99 -16.80
CA TYR A 160 26.63 -7.40 -17.83
C TYR A 160 25.19 -7.18 -17.32
N LEU A 161 24.84 -7.66 -16.13
CA LEU A 161 23.50 -7.51 -15.55
C LEU A 161 23.09 -6.03 -15.36
N ASN A 162 24.07 -5.15 -15.15
CA ASN A 162 23.82 -3.71 -15.09
C ASN A 162 23.23 -3.15 -16.39
N MET A 163 23.53 -3.74 -17.55
CA MET A 163 22.93 -3.32 -18.83
C MET A 163 21.44 -3.67 -18.87
N CYS A 164 21.08 -4.87 -18.39
CA CYS A 164 19.67 -5.27 -18.25
C CYS A 164 18.93 -4.32 -17.32
N LEU A 165 19.55 -3.97 -16.18
CA LEU A 165 18.95 -3.07 -15.20
C LEU A 165 18.74 -1.65 -15.76
N LEU A 166 19.68 -1.14 -16.55
CA LEU A 166 19.54 0.18 -17.20
C LEU A 166 18.41 0.18 -18.24
N GLU A 167 18.23 -0.91 -18.98
CA GLU A 167 17.14 -1.06 -19.93
C GLU A 167 15.79 -1.15 -19.21
N GLU A 168 15.71 -1.93 -18.11
CA GLU A 168 14.52 -2.00 -17.28
C GLU A 168 14.18 -0.64 -16.65
N ASP A 169 15.17 0.11 -16.12
CA ASP A 169 14.95 1.47 -15.61
C ASP A 169 14.41 2.41 -16.69
N ALA A 170 14.94 2.32 -17.91
CA ALA A 170 14.47 3.13 -19.03
C ALA A 170 13.03 2.76 -19.44
N ASN A 171 12.72 1.47 -19.55
CA ASN A 171 11.39 0.97 -19.91
C ASN A 171 10.33 1.35 -18.84
N ILE A 172 10.66 1.16 -17.55
CA ILE A 172 9.79 1.55 -16.43
C ILE A 172 9.54 3.06 -16.45
N ARG A 173 10.61 3.85 -16.62
CA ARG A 173 10.52 5.31 -16.68
C ARG A 173 9.61 5.79 -17.80
N GLU A 174 9.80 5.27 -19.02
CA GLU A 174 8.98 5.65 -20.16
C GLU A 174 7.53 5.24 -20.00
N SER A 175 7.27 4.03 -19.51
CA SER A 175 5.92 3.52 -19.29
C SER A 175 5.19 4.32 -18.23
N ILE A 176 5.84 4.65 -17.11
CA ILE A 176 5.25 5.46 -16.04
C ILE A 176 4.98 6.89 -16.52
N ALA A 177 5.93 7.51 -17.23
CA ALA A 177 5.73 8.85 -17.77
C ALA A 177 4.53 8.92 -18.70
N ARG A 178 4.37 7.93 -19.58
CA ARG A 178 3.22 7.82 -20.49
C ARG A 178 1.91 7.60 -19.73
N SER A 179 1.88 6.67 -18.77
CA SER A 179 0.67 6.40 -17.97
C SER A 179 0.21 7.63 -17.16
N ILE A 180 1.15 8.46 -16.69
CA ILE A 180 0.80 9.71 -15.99
C ILE A 180 0.34 10.80 -16.97
N GLU A 181 0.95 10.92 -18.15
CA GLU A 181 0.59 11.90 -19.17
C GLU A 181 -0.80 11.62 -19.76
N ASP A 182 -1.12 10.35 -19.98
CA ASP A 182 -2.40 9.88 -20.52
C ASP A 182 -3.53 9.83 -19.47
N GLU A 183 -3.23 10.07 -18.17
CA GLU A 183 -4.22 9.98 -17.09
C GLU A 183 -5.31 11.06 -17.19
N THR A 184 -6.55 10.64 -17.27
CA THR A 184 -7.73 11.51 -17.41
C THR A 184 -8.31 11.99 -16.08
N TRP A 185 -7.87 11.44 -14.97
CA TRP A 185 -8.40 11.68 -13.61
C TRP A 185 -9.89 11.43 -13.46
N SER A 186 -10.44 10.61 -14.34
CA SER A 186 -11.85 10.23 -14.39
C SER A 186 -12.01 8.71 -14.46
N LEU A 187 -13.18 8.21 -14.07
CA LEU A 187 -13.48 6.78 -14.19
C LEU A 187 -13.69 6.43 -15.66
N GLU A 188 -13.01 5.42 -16.15
CA GLU A 188 -13.21 4.87 -17.49
C GLU A 188 -14.59 4.19 -17.62
N GLU A 189 -15.21 4.29 -18.80
CA GLU A 189 -16.59 3.82 -19.03
C GLU A 189 -16.81 2.33 -18.73
N ASN A 190 -15.77 1.50 -18.86
CA ASN A 190 -15.85 0.05 -18.64
C ASN A 190 -14.99 -0.42 -17.45
N ALA A 191 -14.57 0.48 -16.56
CA ALA A 191 -13.75 0.11 -15.43
C ALA A 191 -14.52 -0.79 -14.45
N GLN A 192 -13.95 -1.92 -14.11
CA GLN A 192 -14.49 -2.84 -13.10
C GLN A 192 -14.43 -2.24 -11.68
N PHE A 193 -13.42 -1.44 -11.41
CA PHE A 193 -13.16 -0.81 -10.11
C PHE A 193 -12.98 0.69 -10.28
N ALA A 194 -13.34 1.45 -9.25
CA ALA A 194 -13.17 2.90 -9.23
C ALA A 194 -11.72 3.26 -8.80
N ILE A 195 -10.76 3.04 -9.68
CA ILE A 195 -9.34 3.35 -9.53
C ILE A 195 -8.82 4.07 -10.78
N LEU A 196 -7.72 4.79 -10.66
CA LEU A 196 -7.08 5.48 -11.78
C LEU A 196 -6.42 4.47 -12.72
N ALA A 197 -6.53 4.71 -14.04
CA ALA A 197 -5.93 3.88 -15.08
C ALA A 197 -4.41 3.80 -14.91
N SER A 198 -3.74 4.94 -14.70
CA SER A 198 -2.29 5.01 -14.43
C SER A 198 -1.87 4.10 -13.28
N GLY A 199 -2.69 3.96 -12.24
CA GLY A 199 -2.39 3.11 -11.09
C GLY A 199 -2.28 1.64 -11.46
N THR A 200 -3.15 1.14 -12.35
CA THR A 200 -3.14 -0.25 -12.83
C THR A 200 -2.05 -0.50 -13.86
N ASP A 201 -1.84 0.43 -14.77
CA ASP A 201 -0.83 0.32 -15.81
C ASP A 201 0.58 0.25 -15.23
N ILE A 202 0.90 1.16 -14.30
CA ILE A 202 2.20 1.17 -13.63
C ILE A 202 2.42 -0.14 -12.86
N LEU A 203 1.40 -0.66 -12.16
CA LEU A 203 1.47 -1.96 -11.48
C LEU A 203 1.73 -3.10 -12.45
N TYR A 204 1.11 -3.08 -13.62
CA TYR A 204 1.35 -4.08 -14.67
C TYR A 204 2.81 -4.07 -15.12
N TYR A 205 3.37 -2.90 -15.45
CA TYR A 205 4.76 -2.78 -15.90
C TYR A 205 5.77 -3.21 -14.82
N LEU A 206 5.55 -2.82 -13.55
CA LEU A 206 6.40 -3.26 -12.44
C LEU A 206 6.36 -4.78 -12.26
N ASN A 207 5.17 -5.40 -12.35
CA ASN A 207 5.05 -6.86 -12.28
C ASN A 207 5.75 -7.56 -13.45
N VAL A 208 5.64 -7.04 -14.67
CA VAL A 208 6.35 -7.58 -15.84
C VAL A 208 7.86 -7.52 -15.62
N SER A 209 8.39 -6.38 -15.18
CA SER A 209 9.81 -6.20 -14.90
C SER A 209 10.31 -7.11 -13.76
N LEU A 210 9.54 -7.24 -12.66
CA LEU A 210 9.88 -8.17 -11.57
C LEU A 210 9.92 -9.63 -12.04
N ASN A 211 8.95 -10.04 -12.84
CA ASN A 211 8.91 -11.39 -13.39
C ASN A 211 10.06 -11.65 -14.35
N HIS A 212 10.41 -10.67 -15.17
CA HIS A 212 11.53 -10.73 -16.11
C HIS A 212 12.85 -10.87 -15.35
N CYS A 213 13.18 -9.94 -14.46
CA CYS A 213 14.41 -9.99 -13.68
C CYS A 213 14.51 -11.21 -12.76
N SER A 214 13.37 -11.74 -12.28
CA SER A 214 13.36 -12.95 -11.45
C SER A 214 13.84 -14.19 -12.19
N LYS A 215 13.58 -14.29 -13.50
CA LYS A 215 14.01 -15.41 -14.32
C LYS A 215 15.52 -15.42 -14.56
N LEU A 216 16.18 -14.28 -14.39
CA LEU A 216 17.62 -14.15 -14.55
C LEU A 216 18.42 -14.70 -13.36
N GLY A 217 17.76 -15.05 -12.25
CA GLY A 217 18.33 -15.79 -11.12
C GLY A 217 19.36 -15.03 -10.29
N SER A 218 19.61 -13.75 -10.52
CA SER A 218 20.60 -12.94 -9.80
C SER A 218 19.96 -12.20 -8.64
N ILE A 219 20.45 -12.46 -7.42
CA ILE A 219 20.03 -11.77 -6.18
C ILE A 219 20.41 -10.29 -6.23
N GLN A 220 21.60 -9.97 -6.74
CA GLN A 220 22.05 -8.58 -6.85
C GLN A 220 21.15 -7.77 -7.77
N LEU A 221 20.81 -8.32 -8.94
CA LEU A 221 19.90 -7.68 -9.89
C LEU A 221 18.54 -7.36 -9.25
N LEU A 222 17.97 -8.30 -8.47
CA LEU A 222 16.70 -8.08 -7.77
C LEU A 222 16.83 -7.02 -6.67
N SER A 223 17.95 -6.97 -5.96
CA SER A 223 18.21 -5.94 -4.96
C SER A 223 18.30 -4.54 -5.58
N ASP A 224 18.94 -4.43 -6.74
CA ASP A 224 19.06 -3.16 -7.46
C ASP A 224 17.72 -2.75 -8.11
N LEU A 225 16.96 -3.72 -8.63
CA LEU A 225 15.60 -3.50 -9.13
C LEU A 225 14.65 -2.98 -8.03
N HIS A 226 14.79 -3.47 -6.80
CA HIS A 226 14.04 -2.96 -5.65
C HIS A 226 14.26 -1.46 -5.44
N ILE A 227 15.50 -0.97 -5.60
CA ILE A 227 15.82 0.46 -5.48
C ILE A 227 15.12 1.26 -6.60
N ILE A 228 15.10 0.73 -7.82
CA ILE A 228 14.40 1.32 -8.96
C ILE A 228 12.88 1.40 -8.68
N PHE A 229 12.28 0.33 -8.17
CA PHE A 229 10.87 0.31 -7.82
C PHE A 229 10.53 1.38 -6.80
N ARG A 230 11.29 1.49 -5.72
CA ARG A 230 11.10 2.53 -4.70
C ARG A 230 11.10 3.92 -5.29
N LYS A 231 12.10 4.23 -6.13
CA LYS A 231 12.22 5.53 -6.81
C LYS A 231 10.96 5.88 -7.60
N TYR A 232 10.42 4.95 -8.38
CA TYR A 232 9.27 5.21 -9.23
C TYR A 232 7.94 5.19 -8.49
N ILE A 233 7.79 4.33 -7.49
CA ILE A 233 6.63 4.30 -6.59
C ILE A 233 6.55 5.61 -5.81
N GLU A 234 7.67 6.12 -5.32
CA GLU A 234 7.74 7.42 -4.64
C GLU A 234 7.35 8.57 -5.58
N SER A 235 7.89 8.58 -6.81
CA SER A 235 7.53 9.58 -7.82
C SER A 235 6.03 9.58 -8.15
N TYR A 236 5.41 8.40 -8.27
CA TYR A 236 3.98 8.28 -8.51
C TYR A 236 3.17 8.77 -7.31
N ALA A 237 3.57 8.41 -6.09
CA ALA A 237 2.94 8.93 -4.87
C ALA A 237 3.01 10.47 -4.79
N ASP A 238 4.12 11.09 -5.24
CA ASP A 238 4.25 12.54 -5.31
C ASP A 238 3.28 13.17 -6.32
N THR A 239 3.09 12.53 -7.45
CA THR A 239 2.10 12.97 -8.45
C THR A 239 0.69 12.98 -7.86
N LEU A 240 0.29 11.89 -7.17
CA LEU A 240 -1.00 11.78 -6.51
C LEU A 240 -1.15 12.82 -5.39
N MET A 241 -0.12 13.01 -4.55
CA MET A 241 -0.13 14.01 -3.48
C MET A 241 -0.25 15.43 -4.02
N THR A 242 0.46 15.74 -5.10
CA THR A 242 0.38 17.05 -5.74
C THR A 242 -1.02 17.33 -6.23
N HIS A 243 -1.67 16.35 -6.87
CA HIS A 243 -3.04 16.50 -7.35
C HIS A 243 -4.04 16.71 -6.20
N VAL A 244 -3.91 15.97 -5.10
CA VAL A 244 -4.74 16.12 -3.89
C VAL A 244 -4.49 17.48 -3.19
N SER A 245 -3.32 18.07 -3.36
CA SER A 245 -2.93 19.33 -2.69
C SER A 245 -3.27 20.58 -3.51
N THR A 246 -3.47 20.47 -4.83
CA THR A 246 -3.83 21.59 -5.69
C THR A 246 -5.28 22.01 -5.46
N GLY A 247 -5.46 23.17 -4.92
CA GLY A 247 -6.62 24.04 -4.65
C GLY A 247 -8.04 23.45 -4.65
N PHE A 248 -8.75 23.70 -3.55
CA PHE A 248 -10.13 23.24 -3.24
C PHE A 248 -11.22 23.56 -4.29
N GLN A 249 -11.00 24.53 -5.17
CA GLN A 249 -12.05 25.03 -6.07
C GLN A 249 -12.22 24.23 -7.37
N GLN A 250 -11.32 23.31 -7.68
CA GLN A 250 -11.33 22.54 -8.93
C GLN A 250 -11.44 21.02 -8.73
N GLN A 251 -11.51 20.54 -7.48
CA GLN A 251 -11.51 19.10 -7.21
C GLN A 251 -12.94 18.55 -7.15
N ASP A 252 -13.21 17.56 -8.00
CA ASP A 252 -14.45 16.79 -7.95
C ASP A 252 -14.34 15.68 -6.88
N LEU A 253 -15.41 15.50 -6.10
CA LEU A 253 -15.54 14.40 -5.11
C LEU A 253 -15.22 13.03 -5.73
N LYS A 254 -15.61 12.81 -6.99
CA LYS A 254 -15.36 11.54 -7.70
C LYS A 254 -13.87 11.30 -7.92
N THR A 255 -13.14 12.30 -8.39
CA THR A 255 -11.68 12.20 -8.59
C THR A 255 -10.95 11.88 -7.29
N ILE A 256 -11.35 12.51 -6.16
CA ILE A 256 -10.75 12.19 -4.86
C ILE A 256 -11.05 10.76 -4.41
N CYS A 257 -12.26 10.24 -4.70
CA CYS A 257 -12.57 8.83 -4.44
C CYS A 257 -11.69 7.88 -5.27
N LEU A 258 -11.47 8.18 -6.56
CA LEU A 258 -10.57 7.40 -7.43
C LEU A 258 -9.14 7.39 -6.89
N ILE A 259 -8.61 8.55 -6.52
CA ILE A 259 -7.28 8.66 -5.93
C ILE A 259 -7.22 7.87 -4.61
N ALA A 260 -8.23 7.97 -3.75
CA ALA A 260 -8.28 7.25 -2.47
C ALA A 260 -8.23 5.73 -2.65
N ASN A 261 -9.00 5.18 -3.60
CA ASN A 261 -8.99 3.76 -3.92
C ASN A 261 -7.65 3.33 -4.55
N THR A 262 -7.10 4.15 -5.45
CA THR A 262 -5.79 3.89 -6.08
C THR A 262 -4.68 3.84 -5.03
N VAL A 263 -4.65 4.79 -4.11
CA VAL A 263 -3.69 4.84 -3.01
C VAL A 263 -3.83 3.63 -2.09
N ASN A 264 -5.06 3.20 -1.80
CA ASN A 264 -5.33 2.00 -1.01
C ASN A 264 -4.86 0.72 -1.73
N LEU A 265 -5.03 0.64 -3.04
CA LEU A 265 -4.48 -0.43 -3.88
C LEU A 265 -2.94 -0.46 -3.79
N TRP A 266 -2.28 0.69 -3.94
CA TRP A 266 -0.83 0.79 -3.90
C TRP A 266 -0.23 0.45 -2.54
N HIS A 267 -0.90 0.81 -1.44
CA HIS A 267 -0.52 0.37 -0.09
C HIS A 267 -0.38 -1.17 -0.02
N ASN A 268 -1.42 -1.89 -0.42
CA ASN A 268 -1.44 -3.36 -0.40
C ASN A 268 -0.43 -3.97 -1.39
N ARG A 269 -0.20 -3.31 -2.54
CA ARG A 269 0.76 -3.78 -3.55
C ARG A 269 2.21 -3.61 -3.12
N CYS A 270 2.54 -2.56 -2.38
CA CYS A 270 3.86 -2.39 -1.79
C CYS A 270 4.19 -3.53 -0.81
N GLU A 271 3.23 -3.97 0.03
CA GLU A 271 3.40 -5.13 0.91
C GLU A 271 3.62 -6.43 0.11
N GLN A 272 2.88 -6.61 -0.99
CA GLN A 272 3.04 -7.76 -1.87
C GLN A 272 4.40 -7.75 -2.59
N PHE A 273 4.87 -6.60 -3.08
CA PHE A 273 6.20 -6.47 -3.66
C PHE A 273 7.29 -6.81 -2.62
N GLN A 274 7.18 -6.27 -1.41
CA GLN A 274 8.12 -6.59 -0.32
C GLN A 274 8.21 -8.10 -0.10
N THR A 275 7.08 -8.78 0.06
CA THR A 275 7.01 -10.23 0.23
C THR A 275 7.61 -10.97 -0.99
N SER A 276 7.29 -10.52 -2.21
CA SER A 276 7.78 -11.14 -3.44
C SER A 276 9.29 -11.00 -3.60
N PHE A 277 9.86 -9.85 -3.32
CA PHE A 277 11.31 -9.65 -3.34
C PHE A 277 12.02 -10.47 -2.27
N MET A 278 11.51 -10.47 -1.04
CA MET A 278 12.09 -11.26 0.07
C MET A 278 12.10 -12.76 -0.24
N THR A 279 11.00 -13.29 -0.79
CA THR A 279 10.89 -14.71 -1.18
C THR A 279 11.89 -15.07 -2.28
N LYS A 280 12.06 -14.18 -3.29
CA LYS A 280 12.92 -14.44 -4.45
C LYS A 280 14.41 -14.26 -4.17
N THR A 281 14.77 -13.36 -3.26
CA THR A 281 16.17 -13.13 -2.90
C THR A 281 16.68 -14.14 -1.86
N ASN A 282 15.78 -14.78 -1.14
CA ASN A 282 16.11 -15.76 -0.09
C ASN A 282 17.24 -15.29 0.85
N THR A 283 17.30 -14.00 1.13
CA THR A 283 18.35 -13.34 1.93
C THR A 283 17.70 -12.46 2.98
N ASP A 284 18.38 -12.32 4.14
CA ASP A 284 18.10 -11.31 5.16
C ASP A 284 18.44 -9.87 4.69
N THR A 285 18.58 -9.65 3.38
CA THR A 285 18.74 -8.31 2.82
C THR A 285 17.53 -7.48 3.16
N LYS A 286 17.79 -6.28 3.64
CA LYS A 286 16.79 -5.31 4.13
C LYS A 286 15.98 -4.74 2.95
N ILE A 287 15.12 -5.57 2.36
CA ILE A 287 14.15 -5.16 1.35
C ILE A 287 12.93 -4.63 2.09
N SER A 288 12.67 -3.34 1.99
CA SER A 288 11.55 -2.69 2.65
C SER A 288 10.94 -1.61 1.76
N PHE A 289 9.60 -1.54 1.77
CA PHE A 289 8.79 -0.49 1.19
C PHE A 289 8.06 0.35 2.26
N ASP A 290 8.52 0.33 3.51
CA ASP A 290 7.85 0.99 4.64
C ASP A 290 7.69 2.50 4.44
N SER A 291 8.66 3.15 3.78
CA SER A 291 8.60 4.58 3.44
C SER A 291 7.45 4.87 2.46
N GLU A 292 7.35 4.10 1.41
CA GLU A 292 6.36 4.22 0.34
C GLU A 292 4.96 3.88 0.89
N ILE A 293 4.84 2.85 1.71
CA ILE A 293 3.62 2.48 2.44
C ILE A 293 3.15 3.63 3.33
N THR A 294 4.04 4.20 4.13
CA THR A 294 3.73 5.35 5.00
C THR A 294 3.26 6.55 4.20
N ARG A 295 3.87 6.79 3.04
CA ARG A 295 3.47 7.87 2.13
C ARG A 295 2.06 7.66 1.58
N PHE A 296 1.72 6.45 1.13
CA PHE A 296 0.36 6.12 0.68
C PHE A 296 -0.67 6.23 1.81
N ILE A 297 -0.35 5.82 3.04
CA ILE A 297 -1.22 6.03 4.21
C ILE A 297 -1.49 7.53 4.42
N THR A 298 -0.47 8.37 4.27
CA THR A 298 -0.61 9.83 4.41
C THR A 298 -1.54 10.41 3.35
N ILE A 299 -1.35 10.02 2.07
CA ILE A 299 -2.21 10.48 0.97
C ILE A 299 -3.65 10.00 1.18
N ARG A 300 -3.84 8.74 1.59
CA ARG A 300 -5.15 8.17 1.90
C ARG A 300 -5.88 8.97 2.97
N SER A 301 -5.21 9.27 4.07
CA SER A 301 -5.77 10.09 5.14
C SER A 301 -6.15 11.49 4.65
N ARG A 302 -5.31 12.08 3.81
CA ARG A 302 -5.59 13.38 3.20
C ARG A 302 -6.80 13.35 2.26
N CYS A 303 -6.97 12.28 1.46
CA CYS A 303 -8.16 12.10 0.61
C CYS A 303 -9.44 12.04 1.45
N VAL A 304 -9.45 11.25 2.53
CA VAL A 304 -10.58 11.11 3.44
C VAL A 304 -10.96 12.46 4.08
N GLU A 305 -9.97 13.21 4.56
CA GLU A 305 -10.19 14.56 5.12
C GLU A 305 -10.70 15.56 4.08
N LEU A 306 -10.22 15.45 2.85
CA LEU A 306 -10.65 16.31 1.75
C LEU A 306 -12.08 16.00 1.33
N LEU A 307 -12.48 14.73 1.22
CA LEU A 307 -13.87 14.33 0.96
C LEU A 307 -14.81 14.92 2.03
N ALA A 308 -14.46 14.81 3.30
CA ALA A 308 -15.23 15.40 4.39
C ALA A 308 -15.32 16.93 4.26
N THR A 309 -14.23 17.58 3.87
CA THR A 309 -14.17 19.04 3.69
C THR A 309 -15.03 19.50 2.53
N LEU A 310 -14.93 18.84 1.39
CA LEU A 310 -15.73 19.15 0.19
C LEU A 310 -17.21 18.93 0.45
N THR A 311 -17.58 17.84 1.14
CA THR A 311 -18.98 17.61 1.55
C THR A 311 -19.48 18.73 2.46
N CYS A 312 -18.70 19.16 3.45
CA CYS A 312 -19.05 20.30 4.30
C CYS A 312 -19.17 21.63 3.51
N SER A 313 -18.36 21.82 2.46
CA SER A 313 -18.45 23.02 1.62
C SER A 313 -19.75 23.11 0.83
N GLU A 314 -20.32 21.97 0.40
CA GLU A 314 -21.65 21.92 -0.23
C GLU A 314 -22.77 22.41 0.72
N LEU A 315 -22.55 22.33 2.03
CA LEU A 315 -23.53 22.73 3.05
C LEU A 315 -23.46 24.23 3.38
N THR A 316 -22.51 24.99 2.84
CA THR A 316 -22.28 26.40 3.17
C THR A 316 -23.54 27.23 2.99
N LYS A 317 -24.30 27.03 1.92
CA LYS A 317 -25.54 27.76 1.65
C LYS A 317 -26.63 27.45 2.69
N SER A 318 -26.77 26.21 3.08
CA SER A 318 -27.74 25.80 4.11
C SER A 318 -27.38 26.39 5.49
N PHE A 319 -26.12 26.42 5.85
CA PHE A 319 -25.66 27.07 7.07
C PHE A 319 -25.82 28.60 7.03
N GLN A 320 -25.63 29.24 5.86
CA GLN A 320 -25.95 30.66 5.68
C GLN A 320 -27.44 30.93 5.93
N ASN A 321 -28.33 30.09 5.43
CA ASN A 321 -29.76 30.21 5.71
C ASN A 321 -30.04 30.09 7.20
N MET A 322 -29.42 29.12 7.91
CA MET A 322 -29.50 28.98 9.36
C MET A 322 -29.09 30.25 10.10
N THR A 323 -27.94 30.85 9.74
CA THR A 323 -27.39 32.03 10.43
C THR A 323 -28.15 33.33 10.13
N HIS A 324 -28.81 33.41 8.98
CA HIS A 324 -29.62 34.59 8.59
C HIS A 324 -31.10 34.49 9.02
N ASN A 325 -31.53 33.35 9.55
CA ASN A 325 -32.91 33.16 10.01
C ASN A 325 -33.26 34.10 11.15
N GLN A 326 -34.53 34.57 11.20
CA GLN A 326 -35.04 35.42 12.26
C GLN A 326 -35.60 34.58 13.42
N TRP A 327 -34.72 34.01 14.21
CA TRP A 327 -35.05 33.10 15.29
C TRP A 327 -35.98 33.66 16.38
N ILE A 328 -35.98 34.99 16.61
CA ILE A 328 -36.84 35.66 17.62
C ILE A 328 -38.33 35.61 17.25
N THR A 329 -38.64 35.63 15.96
CA THR A 329 -40.02 35.64 15.47
C THR A 329 -40.52 34.24 15.16
N GLN A 330 -39.79 33.21 15.55
CA GLN A 330 -40.20 31.83 15.39
C GLN A 330 -41.57 31.57 16.04
N GLY A 331 -42.49 31.02 15.26
CA GLY A 331 -43.82 30.60 15.74
C GLY A 331 -43.78 29.28 16.54
N ASP A 332 -44.91 28.60 16.61
CA ASP A 332 -44.96 27.26 17.20
C ASP A 332 -44.05 26.28 16.48
N VAL A 333 -43.32 25.46 17.28
CA VAL A 333 -42.36 24.48 16.79
C VAL A 333 -43.11 23.19 16.48
N HIS A 334 -43.16 22.78 15.22
CA HIS A 334 -43.84 21.55 14.77
C HIS A 334 -42.91 20.59 14.05
N ASP A 335 -42.09 21.11 13.13
CA ASP A 335 -41.19 20.31 12.26
C ASP A 335 -39.79 20.92 12.24
N GLU A 336 -38.81 20.20 11.64
CA GLU A 336 -37.47 20.70 11.41
C GLU A 336 -37.44 21.88 10.41
N SER A 337 -36.47 22.74 10.58
CA SER A 337 -36.29 23.91 9.72
C SER A 337 -35.87 23.51 8.29
N GLU A 338 -36.22 24.31 7.27
CA GLU A 338 -35.89 24.07 5.85
C GLU A 338 -34.37 23.88 5.62
N TYR A 339 -33.50 24.56 6.38
CA TYR A 339 -32.06 24.37 6.23
C TYR A 339 -31.63 22.96 6.66
N VAL A 340 -32.29 22.34 7.65
CA VAL A 340 -32.04 20.97 8.09
C VAL A 340 -32.42 19.97 7.02
N THR A 341 -33.64 20.10 6.47
CA THR A 341 -34.10 19.27 5.34
C THR A 341 -33.16 19.38 4.16
N SER A 342 -32.68 20.61 3.85
CA SER A 342 -31.67 20.83 2.80
C SER A 342 -30.33 20.15 3.10
N ILE A 343 -29.81 20.24 4.33
CA ILE A 343 -28.58 19.54 4.73
C ILE A 343 -28.76 18.02 4.59
N ILE A 344 -29.86 17.47 5.09
CA ILE A 344 -30.15 16.03 5.04
C ILE A 344 -30.21 15.54 3.59
N SER A 345 -30.91 16.26 2.72
CA SER A 345 -30.98 15.92 1.28
C SER A 345 -29.61 15.97 0.60
N ILE A 346 -28.83 17.04 0.78
CA ILE A 346 -27.49 17.15 0.20
C ILE A 346 -26.59 16.00 0.66
N VAL A 347 -26.61 15.68 1.95
CA VAL A 347 -25.73 14.63 2.52
C VAL A 347 -26.23 13.24 2.13
N LYS A 348 -27.50 12.89 2.38
CA LYS A 348 -28.04 11.53 2.22
C LYS A 348 -28.42 11.16 0.80
N GLU A 349 -28.84 12.11 -0.01
CA GLU A 349 -29.35 11.82 -1.37
C GLU A 349 -28.31 12.13 -2.44
N LYS A 350 -27.38 13.06 -2.20
CA LYS A 350 -26.38 13.48 -3.20
C LYS A 350 -24.97 12.99 -2.86
N CYS A 351 -24.37 13.46 -1.74
CA CYS A 351 -22.95 13.26 -1.48
C CYS A 351 -22.61 11.85 -0.99
N ALA A 352 -23.24 11.40 0.09
CA ALA A 352 -22.91 10.12 0.73
C ALA A 352 -23.13 8.91 -0.18
N PRO A 353 -24.26 8.77 -0.95
CA PRO A 353 -24.45 7.63 -1.84
C PRO A 353 -23.43 7.59 -2.97
N MET A 354 -23.08 8.75 -3.53
CA MET A 354 -22.08 8.85 -4.58
C MET A 354 -20.69 8.47 -4.07
N ILE A 355 -20.28 9.02 -2.92
CA ILE A 355 -18.98 8.69 -2.30
C ILE A 355 -18.94 7.21 -1.94
N GLN A 356 -20.02 6.66 -1.37
CA GLN A 356 -20.13 5.25 -1.03
C GLN A 356 -19.97 4.38 -2.27
N GLN A 357 -20.71 4.66 -3.33
CA GLN A 357 -20.63 3.93 -4.59
C GLN A 357 -19.19 3.86 -5.13
N TYR A 358 -18.46 4.97 -5.11
CA TYR A 358 -17.09 5.02 -5.60
C TYR A 358 -16.11 4.32 -4.65
N LEU A 359 -16.21 4.53 -3.34
CA LEU A 359 -15.29 3.92 -2.37
C LEU A 359 -15.51 2.42 -2.18
N ASP A 360 -16.75 1.93 -2.37
CA ASP A 360 -17.08 0.51 -2.31
C ASP A 360 -16.71 -0.22 -3.62
N ALA A 361 -16.59 0.51 -4.75
CA ALA A 361 -16.10 -0.03 -6.01
C ALA A 361 -14.57 -0.19 -6.02
N CYS A 362 -14.00 -0.72 -4.96
CA CYS A 362 -12.59 -1.07 -4.82
C CYS A 362 -12.36 -2.57 -5.13
N PRO A 363 -11.11 -3.01 -5.45
CA PRO A 363 -10.79 -4.42 -5.66
C PRO A 363 -11.20 -5.31 -4.48
N GLU A 364 -11.61 -6.54 -4.75
CA GLU A 364 -12.22 -7.49 -3.79
C GLU A 364 -11.42 -7.72 -2.49
N ASN A 365 -10.10 -7.54 -2.52
CA ASN A 365 -9.23 -7.75 -1.36
C ASN A 365 -8.97 -6.45 -0.57
N GLN A 366 -9.76 -5.40 -0.79
CA GLN A 366 -9.58 -4.12 -0.12
C GLN A 366 -10.78 -3.78 0.77
N VAL A 367 -10.48 -3.14 1.90
CA VAL A 367 -11.51 -2.60 2.79
C VAL A 367 -11.95 -1.25 2.25
N SER A 368 -13.25 -1.04 2.12
CA SER A 368 -13.83 0.25 1.74
C SER A 368 -13.39 1.37 2.68
N LEU A 369 -13.09 2.53 2.12
CA LEU A 369 -12.76 3.73 2.89
C LEU A 369 -14.00 4.54 3.32
N TYR A 370 -15.21 4.11 2.95
CA TYR A 370 -16.45 4.80 3.29
C TYR A 370 -16.65 4.98 4.79
N PRO A 371 -16.41 3.98 5.67
CA PRO A 371 -16.51 4.19 7.12
C PRO A 371 -15.54 5.25 7.66
N ALA A 372 -14.32 5.32 7.11
CA ALA A 372 -13.34 6.35 7.47
C ALA A 372 -13.80 7.75 7.04
N TYR A 373 -14.41 7.86 5.84
CA TYR A 373 -15.04 9.10 5.39
C TYR A 373 -16.18 9.52 6.32
N CYS A 374 -17.11 8.63 6.70
CA CYS A 374 -18.21 8.94 7.61
C CYS A 374 -17.70 9.46 8.96
N THR A 375 -16.63 8.87 9.49
CA THR A 375 -15.99 9.32 10.72
C THR A 375 -15.38 10.72 10.58
N ALA A 376 -14.65 10.98 9.51
CA ALA A 376 -14.04 12.28 9.26
C ALA A 376 -15.11 13.37 9.01
N PHE A 377 -16.16 13.04 8.24
CA PHE A 377 -17.26 13.95 7.95
C PHE A 377 -18.01 14.33 9.22
N THR A 378 -18.45 13.36 10.03
CA THR A 378 -19.21 13.64 11.26
C THR A 378 -18.40 14.46 12.25
N LYS A 379 -17.10 14.21 12.38
CA LYS A 379 -16.19 14.99 13.21
C LYS A 379 -16.04 16.44 12.73
N LYS A 380 -16.00 16.67 11.42
CA LYS A 380 -15.90 18.02 10.85
C LYS A 380 -17.22 18.74 10.90
N PHE A 381 -18.30 18.02 10.62
CA PHE A 381 -19.67 18.56 10.64
C PHE A 381 -20.09 19.01 12.03
N SER A 382 -19.80 18.24 13.11
CA SER A 382 -20.14 18.63 14.48
C SER A 382 -19.50 19.96 14.86
N LYS A 383 -18.22 20.17 14.51
CA LYS A 383 -17.51 21.44 14.75
C LYS A 383 -18.11 22.59 13.96
N LEU A 384 -18.39 22.35 12.67
CA LEU A 384 -19.02 23.34 11.80
C LEU A 384 -20.40 23.73 12.31
N LEU A 385 -21.18 22.80 12.85
CA LEU A 385 -22.47 23.05 13.44
C LEU A 385 -22.35 23.92 14.71
N ILE A 386 -21.39 23.62 15.61
CA ILE A 386 -21.10 24.47 16.79
C ILE A 386 -20.81 25.91 16.38
N GLU A 387 -19.93 26.10 15.39
CA GLU A 387 -19.55 27.42 14.89
C GLU A 387 -20.77 28.18 14.35
N ASN A 388 -21.61 27.53 13.55
CA ASN A 388 -22.79 28.16 12.97
C ASN A 388 -23.89 28.45 13.99
N VAL A 389 -24.07 27.60 15.03
CA VAL A 389 -24.97 27.91 16.15
C VAL A 389 -24.55 29.21 16.83
N TYR A 390 -23.25 29.42 17.08
CA TYR A 390 -22.75 30.67 17.66
C TYR A 390 -22.80 31.87 16.72
N MET A 391 -22.88 31.66 15.40
CA MET A 391 -23.10 32.73 14.43
C MET A 391 -24.56 33.20 14.36
N CYS A 392 -25.52 32.40 14.82
CA CYS A 392 -26.91 32.81 14.92
C CYS A 392 -27.04 34.02 15.87
N LYS A 393 -27.86 34.99 15.51
CA LYS A 393 -28.04 36.21 16.28
C LYS A 393 -29.43 36.19 16.96
N LYS A 394 -29.46 36.41 18.28
CA LYS A 394 -30.71 36.62 19.04
C LYS A 394 -31.71 35.50 18.80
N ILE A 395 -31.35 34.28 19.18
CA ILE A 395 -32.23 33.13 18.93
C ILE A 395 -33.50 33.12 19.80
N GLY A 396 -33.53 33.84 20.93
CA GLY A 396 -34.70 33.84 21.84
C GLY A 396 -34.98 32.49 22.46
N GLU A 397 -36.10 32.36 23.13
CA GLU A 397 -36.56 31.12 23.77
C GLU A 397 -37.12 30.14 22.72
N SER A 398 -38.08 30.57 21.92
CA SER A 398 -38.70 29.74 20.86
C SER A 398 -37.71 29.27 19.81
N GLY A 399 -36.82 30.16 19.37
CA GLY A 399 -35.73 29.78 18.42
C GLY A 399 -34.75 28.77 19.01
N SER A 400 -34.49 28.85 20.33
CA SER A 400 -33.65 27.83 21.01
C SER A 400 -34.32 26.46 21.04
N ILE A 401 -35.63 26.39 21.20
CA ILE A 401 -36.42 25.14 21.17
C ILE A 401 -36.41 24.57 19.74
N GLN A 402 -36.60 25.42 18.72
CA GLN A 402 -36.52 25.00 17.32
C GLN A 402 -35.13 24.45 16.98
N LEU A 403 -34.06 25.15 17.36
CA LEU A 403 -32.70 24.65 17.14
C LEU A 403 -32.40 23.35 17.87
N LEU A 404 -33.00 23.08 19.04
CA LEU A 404 -32.90 21.80 19.72
C LEU A 404 -33.49 20.65 18.88
N LEU A 405 -34.66 20.88 18.26
CA LEU A 405 -35.26 19.92 17.35
C LEU A 405 -34.36 19.71 16.12
N ASP A 406 -33.89 20.79 15.51
CA ASP A 406 -33.02 20.77 14.34
C ASP A 406 -31.72 19.98 14.59
N VAL A 407 -31.07 20.23 15.74
CA VAL A 407 -29.85 19.51 16.16
C VAL A 407 -30.12 18.02 16.39
N SER A 408 -31.29 17.67 16.95
CA SER A 408 -31.69 16.26 17.13
C SER A 408 -31.85 15.54 15.79
N CYS A 409 -32.46 16.19 14.77
CA CYS A 409 -32.59 15.66 13.42
C CYS A 409 -31.23 15.46 12.75
N LEU A 410 -30.33 16.44 12.88
CA LEU A 410 -28.96 16.34 12.36
C LEU A 410 -28.13 15.27 13.07
N HIS A 411 -28.29 15.11 14.39
CA HIS A 411 -27.66 14.03 15.14
C HIS A 411 -28.12 12.65 14.65
N THR A 412 -29.43 12.49 14.43
CA THR A 412 -30.00 11.26 13.86
C THR A 412 -29.44 10.97 12.47
N MET A 413 -29.30 11.99 11.62
CA MET A 413 -28.64 11.86 10.30
C MET A 413 -27.22 11.33 10.45
N MET A 414 -26.41 11.89 11.34
CA MET A 414 -25.02 11.44 11.55
C MET A 414 -24.96 10.00 12.06
N GLN A 415 -25.86 9.61 12.98
CA GLN A 415 -25.94 8.23 13.45
C GLN A 415 -26.26 7.26 12.31
N GLN A 416 -27.21 7.61 11.44
CA GLN A 416 -27.59 6.77 10.30
C GLN A 416 -26.47 6.62 9.29
N LEU A 417 -25.67 7.65 9.03
CA LEU A 417 -24.49 7.58 8.15
C LEU A 417 -23.43 6.62 8.70
N THR A 418 -23.22 6.62 10.02
CA THR A 418 -22.20 5.77 10.64
C THR A 418 -22.66 4.33 10.86
N CYS A 419 -23.96 4.05 10.89
CA CYS A 419 -24.49 2.68 10.95
C CYS A 419 -24.18 1.84 9.68
N VAL A 420 -23.84 2.48 8.57
CA VAL A 420 -23.42 1.81 7.35
C VAL A 420 -21.95 1.46 7.48
N GLY A 421 -21.62 0.19 7.80
CA GLY A 421 -20.24 -0.32 7.85
C GLY A 421 -19.61 -0.39 9.24
N ASP A 422 -20.41 -0.64 10.30
CA ASP A 422 -19.95 -0.80 11.70
C ASP A 422 -19.21 0.42 12.30
N ALA A 423 -19.21 1.57 11.64
CA ALA A 423 -18.71 2.80 12.20
C ALA A 423 -19.67 3.29 13.30
N LYS A 424 -19.12 3.73 14.42
CA LYS A 424 -19.89 4.39 15.49
C LYS A 424 -19.48 5.85 15.56
N LEU A 425 -20.41 6.72 15.95
CA LEU A 425 -20.07 8.09 16.30
C LEU A 425 -18.96 8.09 17.36
N THR A 426 -17.87 8.80 17.09
CA THR A 426 -16.77 8.91 18.05
C THR A 426 -17.20 9.66 19.31
N ASP A 427 -16.54 9.40 20.43
CA ASP A 427 -16.83 10.07 21.70
C ASP A 427 -16.71 11.59 21.59
N ASP A 428 -15.76 12.08 20.76
CA ASP A 428 -15.60 13.51 20.46
C ASP A 428 -16.88 14.09 19.85
N VAL A 429 -17.45 13.43 18.82
CA VAL A 429 -18.67 13.89 18.13
C VAL A 429 -19.87 13.86 19.07
N GLN A 430 -20.01 12.80 19.87
CA GLN A 430 -21.06 12.71 20.88
C GLN A 430 -20.94 13.84 21.92
N THR A 431 -19.72 14.17 22.32
CA THR A 431 -19.44 15.28 23.24
C THR A 431 -19.79 16.62 22.61
N ASP A 432 -19.41 16.85 21.36
CA ASP A 432 -19.77 18.05 20.60
C ASP A 432 -21.29 18.23 20.50
N MET A 433 -22.02 17.15 20.17
CA MET A 433 -23.48 17.21 20.05
C MET A 433 -24.16 17.49 21.39
N LYS A 434 -23.72 16.83 22.46
CA LYS A 434 -24.20 17.12 23.82
C LYS A 434 -23.90 18.56 24.24
N TYR A 435 -22.73 19.08 23.85
CA TYR A 435 -22.37 20.46 24.14
C TYR A 435 -23.34 21.46 23.47
N ILE A 436 -23.68 21.25 22.21
CA ILE A 436 -24.67 22.08 21.48
C ILE A 436 -26.03 21.99 22.18
N GLU A 437 -26.50 20.78 22.46
CA GLU A 437 -27.80 20.60 23.18
C GLU A 437 -27.82 21.34 24.52
N HIS A 438 -26.73 21.29 25.28
CA HIS A 438 -26.64 21.96 26.58
C HIS A 438 -26.70 23.48 26.42
N ILE A 439 -25.97 24.06 25.44
CA ILE A 439 -26.01 25.49 25.16
C ILE A 439 -27.44 25.94 24.83
N LEU A 440 -28.12 25.19 23.96
CA LEU A 440 -29.46 25.49 23.52
C LEU A 440 -30.49 25.32 24.66
N LYS A 441 -30.38 24.30 25.52
CA LYS A 441 -31.18 24.09 26.70
C LYS A 441 -31.04 25.27 27.68
N ILE A 442 -29.81 25.77 27.90
CA ILE A 442 -29.58 26.94 28.76
C ILE A 442 -30.18 28.19 28.10
N SER A 443 -30.04 28.34 26.78
CA SER A 443 -30.62 29.47 26.04
C SER A 443 -32.15 29.44 26.01
N ALA A 444 -32.78 28.27 26.02
CA ALA A 444 -34.24 28.12 26.11
C ALA A 444 -34.80 28.30 27.53
N ALA A 445 -33.96 28.21 28.57
CA ALA A 445 -34.43 28.31 29.95
C ALA A 445 -34.99 29.71 30.27
N PRO A 446 -36.02 29.85 31.14
CA PRO A 446 -36.47 31.13 31.63
C PRO A 446 -35.31 31.96 32.23
N ILE A 447 -35.37 33.31 32.09
CA ILE A 447 -34.24 34.20 32.47
C ILE A 447 -33.83 34.00 33.93
N ASN A 448 -34.77 33.80 34.82
CA ASN A 448 -34.55 33.56 36.25
C ASN A 448 -33.88 32.21 36.55
N MET A 449 -33.93 31.26 35.65
CA MET A 449 -33.37 29.92 35.82
C MET A 449 -32.05 29.70 35.05
N ILE A 450 -31.63 30.64 34.22
CA ILE A 450 -30.43 30.50 33.37
C ILE A 450 -29.17 30.12 34.17
N ILE A 451 -28.95 30.80 35.32
CA ILE A 451 -27.76 30.58 36.15
C ILE A 451 -27.76 29.18 36.76
N GLU A 452 -28.93 28.74 37.27
CA GLU A 452 -29.09 27.42 37.85
C GLU A 452 -28.92 26.34 36.79
N THR A 453 -29.57 26.48 35.63
CA THR A 453 -29.45 25.56 34.50
C THR A 453 -28.01 25.48 34.01
N TYR A 454 -27.31 26.62 33.89
CA TYR A 454 -25.92 26.66 33.50
C TYR A 454 -25.00 25.91 34.46
N ARG A 455 -25.16 26.13 35.79
CA ARG A 455 -24.36 25.42 36.80
C ARG A 455 -24.59 23.93 36.85
N ASN A 456 -25.82 23.51 36.65
CA ASN A 456 -26.19 22.09 36.61
C ASN A 456 -25.54 21.37 35.44
N VAL A 457 -25.44 22.05 34.31
CA VAL A 457 -24.86 21.51 33.06
C VAL A 457 -23.34 21.67 33.02
N PHE A 458 -22.82 22.83 33.42
CA PHE A 458 -21.39 23.17 33.42
C PHE A 458 -20.93 23.55 34.84
N PRO A 459 -20.70 22.60 35.75
CA PRO A 459 -20.30 22.90 37.13
C PRO A 459 -19.02 23.72 37.26
N SER A 460 -18.07 23.53 36.31
CA SER A 460 -16.80 24.27 36.23
C SER A 460 -16.81 25.38 35.17
N GLY A 461 -18.00 25.76 34.68
CA GLY A 461 -18.15 26.73 33.59
C GLY A 461 -17.73 28.14 34.01
N THR A 462 -17.20 28.91 33.06
CA THR A 462 -16.68 30.25 33.30
C THR A 462 -17.74 31.33 33.04
N THR A 463 -17.52 32.52 33.62
CA THR A 463 -18.36 33.72 33.32
C THR A 463 -18.30 34.07 31.83
N LYS A 464 -17.17 33.80 31.16
CA LYS A 464 -16.99 34.08 29.74
C LYS A 464 -17.88 33.16 28.89
N ASP A 465 -17.97 31.89 29.23
CA ASP A 465 -18.81 30.92 28.51
C ASP A 465 -20.30 31.22 28.71
N LEU A 466 -20.69 31.53 29.94
CA LEU A 466 -22.05 31.99 30.20
C LEU A 466 -22.41 33.26 29.44
N ALA A 467 -21.48 34.22 29.35
CA ALA A 467 -21.68 35.45 28.59
C ALA A 467 -21.95 35.17 27.10
N ARG A 468 -21.23 34.22 26.50
CA ARG A 468 -21.44 33.81 25.09
C ARG A 468 -22.83 33.21 24.86
N ILE A 469 -23.33 32.43 25.80
CA ILE A 469 -24.68 31.83 25.71
C ILE A 469 -25.76 32.91 25.85
N ILE A 470 -25.55 33.87 26.75
CA ILE A 470 -26.48 34.98 26.94
C ILE A 470 -26.49 35.90 25.70
N ASP A 471 -25.33 36.14 25.11
CA ASP A 471 -25.21 36.93 23.89
C ASP A 471 -25.92 36.25 22.72
N LEU A 472 -25.82 34.91 22.62
CA LEU A 472 -26.53 34.08 21.65
C LEU A 472 -28.04 34.20 21.80
N ARG A 473 -28.55 34.13 23.02
CA ARG A 473 -29.98 34.31 23.32
C ARG A 473 -30.49 35.73 22.93
N GLY A 474 -29.63 36.74 23.03
CA GLY A 474 -29.97 38.09 22.62
C GLY A 474 -30.80 38.90 23.63
N VAL A 475 -30.60 38.67 24.94
CA VAL A 475 -31.20 39.44 26.03
C VAL A 475 -30.76 40.93 25.99
N SER A 476 -31.50 41.78 26.64
CA SER A 476 -31.15 43.20 26.77
C SER A 476 -29.84 43.39 27.54
N ARG A 477 -29.13 44.49 27.28
CA ARG A 477 -27.84 44.79 27.92
C ARG A 477 -27.97 44.87 29.47
N GLY A 478 -29.11 45.36 29.97
CA GLY A 478 -29.38 45.41 31.41
C GLY A 478 -29.51 44.03 32.02
N GLU A 479 -30.31 43.15 31.41
CA GLU A 479 -30.50 41.76 31.86
C GLU A 479 -29.18 40.97 31.79
N ARG A 480 -28.40 41.13 30.72
CA ARG A 480 -27.08 40.52 30.58
C ARG A 480 -26.17 40.86 31.77
N ASN A 481 -26.04 42.14 32.08
CA ASN A 481 -25.20 42.58 33.20
C ASN A 481 -25.71 42.05 34.55
N MET A 482 -27.00 42.08 34.79
CA MET A 482 -27.62 41.52 36.00
C MET A 482 -27.34 40.02 36.17
N ILE A 483 -27.46 39.21 35.08
CA ILE A 483 -27.18 37.77 35.11
C ILE A 483 -25.71 37.50 35.41
N LEU A 484 -24.78 38.23 34.77
CA LEU A 484 -23.35 38.02 34.98
C LEU A 484 -22.87 38.47 36.36
N GLU A 485 -23.40 39.57 36.89
CA GLU A 485 -23.14 40.06 38.25
C GLU A 485 -23.65 39.05 39.30
N THR A 486 -24.88 38.54 39.12
CA THR A 486 -25.46 37.50 40.00
C THR A 486 -24.63 36.21 39.97
N PHE A 487 -24.18 35.79 38.78
CA PHE A 487 -23.34 34.59 38.65
C PHE A 487 -21.99 34.75 39.35
N THR A 488 -21.31 35.89 39.21
CA THR A 488 -20.02 36.20 39.86
C THR A 488 -20.17 36.38 41.37
N GLY A 489 -21.25 37.08 41.85
CA GLY A 489 -21.55 37.27 43.27
C GLY A 489 -21.81 35.96 44.01
N THR A 490 -22.60 35.06 43.42
CA THR A 490 -22.86 33.73 44.00
C THR A 490 -21.65 32.80 43.95
N ALA A 491 -20.77 32.93 42.93
CA ALA A 491 -19.50 32.20 42.85
C ALA A 491 -18.51 32.65 43.95
N ALA A 492 -18.48 33.94 44.27
CA ALA A 492 -17.68 34.49 45.38
C ALA A 492 -18.20 33.99 46.75
N GLN A 493 -19.54 33.94 46.97
CA GLN A 493 -20.14 33.39 48.19
C GLN A 493 -19.85 31.89 48.36
N GLN A 494 -19.95 31.07 47.30
CA GLN A 494 -19.59 29.65 47.36
C GLN A 494 -18.10 29.41 47.65
N LYS A 495 -17.19 30.17 47.08
CA LYS A 495 -15.77 30.11 47.42
C LYS A 495 -15.53 30.50 48.90
N SER A 496 -16.20 31.55 49.41
CA SER A 496 -16.12 31.95 50.79
C SER A 496 -16.62 30.87 51.74
N THR A 497 -17.73 30.20 51.40
CA THR A 497 -18.30 29.09 52.21
C THR A 497 -17.39 27.87 52.24
N ILE A 498 -16.77 27.51 51.09
CA ILE A 498 -15.81 26.41 51.02
C ILE A 498 -14.54 26.72 51.78
N VAL A 499 -14.03 27.95 51.69
CA VAL A 499 -12.85 28.40 52.46
C VAL A 499 -13.17 28.41 53.96
N HIS A 500 -14.37 28.85 54.40
CA HIS A 500 -14.81 28.76 55.81
C HIS A 500 -14.94 27.33 56.31
N HIS A 501 -15.48 26.42 55.47
CA HIS A 501 -15.55 24.97 55.83
C HIS A 501 -14.18 24.35 55.94
N LEU A 502 -13.25 24.64 55.01
CA LEU A 502 -11.88 24.15 55.05
C LEU A 502 -11.07 24.74 56.23
N THR A 503 -11.21 26.05 56.53
CA THR A 503 -10.57 26.64 57.72
C THR A 503 -11.14 26.11 59.01
N GLY A 504 -12.44 25.78 59.08
CA GLY A 504 -13.03 25.11 60.24
C GLY A 504 -12.48 23.70 60.45
N MET A 505 -12.36 22.88 59.38
CA MET A 505 -11.79 21.54 59.47
C MET A 505 -10.29 21.52 59.83
N PHE A 506 -9.49 22.50 59.37
CA PHE A 506 -8.09 22.64 59.77
C PHE A 506 -7.89 23.24 61.17
N GLY A 507 -8.87 24.00 61.68
CA GLY A 507 -8.88 24.50 63.08
C GLY A 507 -9.09 23.37 64.09
N ASP A 508 -9.93 22.42 63.79
CA ASP A 508 -10.22 21.27 64.66
C ASP A 508 -9.04 20.26 64.71
N ILE A 509 -8.30 20.09 63.59
CA ILE A 509 -7.11 19.23 63.55
C ILE A 509 -5.97 19.82 64.39
N ALA A 510 -5.81 21.14 64.43
CA ALA A 510 -4.75 21.79 65.23
C ALA A 510 -5.05 21.74 66.75
N SER A 511 -6.29 21.54 67.17
CA SER A 511 -6.68 21.37 68.58
C SER A 511 -6.48 19.93 69.08
N VAL A 512 -6.49 18.94 68.18
CA VAL A 512 -6.28 17.50 68.53
C VAL A 512 -4.81 17.13 68.63
N VAL A 513 -3.91 17.90 68.01
CA VAL A 513 -2.43 17.65 68.09
C VAL A 513 -1.78 18.31 69.30
N LYS A 514 -2.53 19.06 70.17
CA LYS A 514 -2.05 19.72 71.38
C LYS A 514 -2.58 19.10 72.68
N LYS A 515 -3.02 17.86 72.67
CA LYS A 515 -3.25 17.07 73.87
C LYS A 515 -2.39 15.84 73.96
#